data_42f3e522ee419941ddb7d3a612e8c4d7
#
_entry.id   42f3e522ee419941ddb7d3a612e8c4d7
#
_cell.length_a   1.000
_cell.length_b   1.000
_cell.length_c   1.000
_cell.angle_alpha   90.00
_cell.angle_beta   90.00
_cell.angle_gamma   90.00
#
_symmetry.space_group_name_H-M   'P 1'
#
loop_
_entity.id
_entity.type
_entity.pdbx_description
1 polymer ?
#
loop_
_entity_poly.entity_id
_entity_poly.type
_entity_poly.pdbx_seq_one_letter_code
_entity_poly.pdbx_strand_id
1 'polypeptide(L)'
;MTKSLDRKLAAIHADPSCRDFILADAKDADMAMGLGAPGESPESHAGEVVFKTLEQYREQMRLVTRQALVDIMLMSASSNYALTLQERLFDGSPVTPAIRANDTTDIFLARGSSYAAEAARPFRSASLDHAQCGRLDCAPEERSLGANLGLYSVTFNNDLQRDKETLERFHAFREEAERKGFRYFLEVFDPNVESGLAPEILPHYLNDMITRMLAGVAPAGRPVFLKIVYHGPRAMEELVRFDRHLIVGILGGAAGTTRDAFQLLADAQKYGARAALFGRKINNAENQLAFVQFLRLIADGQIGPVEAVKAYHAVLDRLGIPPRRSLEDDLKLTTQAMSYGGSASAAVPAPPQTLPAPPPAPAPSANGRHVCSCNGKAHEASRAAEPEPVSRPLVTESKSVAARAYPSFDSNGGTESSNGRPDFARMSPTDRLAYHRRRLGLGR
;
A
#
# COMPACT_ATOMS: atom_id res chain seq x y z
N MET A 1 2.33 0.28 -26.32
CA MET A 1 3.55 0.92 -25.75
C MET A 1 4.25 -0.09 -24.85
N THR A 2 5.58 -0.22 -24.96
CA THR A 2 6.34 -1.11 -24.09
C THR A 2 6.38 -0.54 -22.67
N LYS A 3 6.11 -1.37 -21.64
CA LYS A 3 6.14 -0.97 -20.25
C LYS A 3 7.58 -0.65 -19.81
N SER A 4 7.75 0.39 -19.00
CA SER A 4 9.07 0.82 -18.50
C SER A 4 9.72 -0.27 -17.63
N LEU A 5 8.92 -1.00 -16.84
CA LEU A 5 9.38 -2.15 -16.06
C LEU A 5 10.04 -3.21 -16.96
N ASP A 6 9.38 -3.63 -18.04
CA ASP A 6 9.88 -4.69 -18.90
C ASP A 6 11.19 -4.30 -19.59
N ARG A 7 11.28 -3.04 -20.05
CA ARG A 7 12.51 -2.49 -20.61
C ARG A 7 13.66 -2.50 -19.59
N LYS A 8 13.40 -2.05 -18.35
CA LYS A 8 14.43 -1.99 -17.29
C LYS A 8 14.85 -3.38 -16.84
N LEU A 9 13.93 -4.32 -16.67
CA LEU A 9 14.26 -5.71 -16.37
C LEU A 9 15.17 -6.30 -17.43
N ALA A 10 14.84 -6.11 -18.70
CA ALA A 10 15.65 -6.60 -19.81
C ALA A 10 17.05 -5.96 -19.81
N ALA A 11 17.16 -4.65 -19.59
CA ALA A 11 18.44 -3.95 -19.53
C ALA A 11 19.33 -4.43 -18.35
N ILE A 12 18.75 -4.58 -17.16
CA ILE A 12 19.47 -5.06 -15.97
C ILE A 12 19.97 -6.48 -16.16
N HIS A 13 19.18 -7.35 -16.78
CA HIS A 13 19.59 -8.74 -17.04
C HIS A 13 20.66 -8.85 -18.14
N ALA A 14 20.61 -7.97 -19.13
CA ALA A 14 21.55 -7.96 -20.23
C ALA A 14 22.94 -7.42 -19.83
N ASP A 15 22.99 -6.41 -18.97
CA ASP A 15 24.22 -5.72 -18.57
C ASP A 15 24.32 -5.57 -17.05
N PRO A 16 25.26 -6.27 -16.40
CA PRO A 16 25.50 -6.14 -14.95
C PRO A 16 25.90 -4.71 -14.51
N SER A 17 26.40 -3.87 -15.42
CA SER A 17 26.75 -2.48 -15.14
C SER A 17 25.57 -1.52 -15.30
N CYS A 18 24.43 -2.00 -15.79
CA CYS A 18 23.22 -1.22 -15.99
C CYS A 18 22.78 -0.54 -14.69
N ARG A 19 22.51 0.77 -14.79
CA ARG A 19 22.08 1.59 -13.66
C ARG A 19 20.58 1.88 -13.67
N ASP A 20 19.84 1.30 -14.61
CA ASP A 20 18.39 1.40 -14.61
C ASP A 20 17.82 1.00 -13.24
N PHE A 21 16.86 1.80 -12.77
CA PHE A 21 16.29 1.62 -11.44
C PHE A 21 14.76 1.61 -11.52
N ILE A 22 14.16 0.56 -10.95
CA ILE A 22 12.71 0.35 -10.91
C ILE A 22 12.14 1.09 -9.71
N LEU A 23 11.20 1.99 -9.93
CA LEU A 23 10.49 2.72 -8.88
C LEU A 23 9.02 2.35 -8.90
N ALA A 24 8.47 2.02 -7.73
CA ALA A 24 7.06 1.68 -7.58
C ALA A 24 6.37 2.54 -6.52
N ASP A 25 5.13 2.93 -6.81
CA ASP A 25 4.20 3.44 -5.81
C ASP A 25 3.29 2.31 -5.33
N ALA A 26 3.36 2.01 -4.03
CA ALA A 26 2.59 0.94 -3.39
C ALA A 26 1.32 1.53 -2.76
N LYS A 27 0.23 1.47 -3.49
CA LYS A 27 -1.11 1.92 -3.11
C LYS A 27 -2.06 0.75 -2.78
N ASP A 28 -1.51 -0.32 -2.26
CA ASP A 28 -2.23 -1.54 -1.86
C ASP A 28 -2.60 -1.58 -0.37
N ALA A 29 -2.44 -0.47 0.35
CA ALA A 29 -2.63 -0.40 1.79
C ALA A 29 -4.09 -0.66 2.24
N ASP A 30 -5.08 -0.51 1.37
CA ASP A 30 -6.48 -0.85 1.64
C ASP A 30 -6.69 -2.36 1.89
N MET A 31 -5.84 -3.23 1.36
CA MET A 31 -5.80 -4.65 1.74
C MET A 31 -5.15 -4.90 3.10
N ALA A 32 -4.35 -3.98 3.61
CA ALA A 32 -3.63 -4.14 4.87
C ALA A 32 -4.25 -3.34 6.03
N MET A 33 -4.67 -2.10 5.80
CA MET A 33 -5.05 -1.13 6.85
C MET A 33 -6.53 -0.69 6.78
N GLY A 34 -7.34 -1.30 5.92
CA GLY A 34 -8.76 -1.00 5.79
C GLY A 34 -9.04 0.48 5.53
N LEU A 35 -9.97 1.06 6.29
CA LEU A 35 -10.43 2.45 6.07
C LEU A 35 -9.33 3.51 6.27
N GLY A 36 -8.30 3.21 7.05
CA GLY A 36 -7.17 4.13 7.28
C GLY A 36 -6.13 4.16 6.16
N ALA A 37 -6.21 3.23 5.21
CA ALA A 37 -5.22 3.08 4.14
C ALA A 37 -4.98 4.32 3.29
N PRO A 38 -6.03 5.08 2.88
CA PRO A 38 -5.85 6.29 2.07
C PRO A 38 -5.17 7.45 2.81
N GLY A 39 -4.99 7.33 4.12
CA GLY A 39 -4.50 8.39 4.98
C GLY A 39 -5.60 9.39 5.39
N GLU A 40 -5.22 10.33 6.24
CA GLU A 40 -6.14 11.35 6.74
C GLU A 40 -6.65 12.26 5.62
N SER A 41 -7.93 12.62 5.73
CA SER A 41 -8.53 13.61 4.85
C SER A 41 -7.99 15.02 5.21
N PRO A 42 -7.68 15.85 4.20
CA PRO A 42 -7.35 17.25 4.45
C PRO A 42 -8.55 18.06 5.00
N GLU A 43 -9.74 17.47 4.98
CA GLU A 43 -10.98 18.05 5.50
C GLU A 43 -11.18 17.76 7.00
N SER A 44 -10.30 16.96 7.61
CA SER A 44 -10.34 16.67 9.05
C SER A 44 -10.07 17.93 9.86
N HIS A 45 -10.84 18.11 10.95
CA HIS A 45 -10.63 19.16 11.93
C HIS A 45 -9.90 18.62 13.17
N ALA A 46 -9.39 19.52 14.01
CA ALA A 46 -8.71 19.12 15.25
C ALA A 46 -9.64 18.25 16.14
N GLY A 47 -9.17 17.05 16.48
CA GLY A 47 -9.93 16.07 17.28
C GLY A 47 -10.83 15.13 16.49
N GLU A 48 -10.95 15.32 15.18
CA GLU A 48 -11.71 14.44 14.29
C GLU A 48 -10.76 13.61 13.41
N VAL A 49 -10.94 12.30 13.39
CA VAL A 49 -10.20 11.40 12.50
C VAL A 49 -11.08 11.04 11.32
N VAL A 50 -10.89 11.74 10.21
CA VAL A 50 -11.57 11.47 8.96
C VAL A 50 -10.54 10.98 7.94
N PHE A 51 -10.80 9.84 7.30
CA PHE A 51 -9.93 9.30 6.26
C PHE A 51 -10.43 9.70 4.87
N LYS A 52 -9.51 9.77 3.91
CA LYS A 52 -9.86 9.89 2.50
C LYS A 52 -10.73 8.71 2.08
N THR A 53 -11.65 8.96 1.15
CA THR A 53 -12.48 7.91 0.55
C THR A 53 -11.64 7.03 -0.39
N LEU A 54 -12.15 5.83 -0.73
CA LEU A 54 -11.52 4.96 -1.72
C LEU A 54 -11.40 5.65 -3.09
N GLU A 55 -12.37 6.50 -3.47
CA GLU A 55 -12.30 7.23 -4.74
C GLU A 55 -11.21 8.31 -4.72
N GLN A 56 -11.04 9.03 -3.62
CA GLN A 56 -9.92 9.96 -3.44
C GLN A 56 -8.57 9.21 -3.50
N TYR A 57 -8.52 7.99 -2.97
CA TYR A 57 -7.32 7.15 -3.05
C TYR A 57 -7.03 6.71 -4.49
N ARG A 58 -8.05 6.29 -5.23
CA ARG A 58 -7.93 5.97 -6.67
C ARG A 58 -7.54 7.18 -7.51
N GLU A 59 -8.03 8.38 -7.18
CA GLU A 59 -7.58 9.59 -7.88
C GLU A 59 -6.08 9.84 -7.68
N GLN A 60 -5.54 9.58 -6.50
CA GLN A 60 -4.09 9.65 -6.30
C GLN A 60 -3.34 8.65 -7.19
N MET A 61 -3.86 7.41 -7.35
CA MET A 61 -3.30 6.42 -8.28
C MET A 61 -3.33 6.92 -9.73
N ARG A 62 -4.45 7.54 -10.17
CA ARG A 62 -4.56 8.14 -11.52
C ARG A 62 -3.52 9.23 -11.76
N LEU A 63 -3.37 10.12 -10.80
CA LEU A 63 -2.42 11.24 -10.90
C LEU A 63 -0.98 10.76 -11.02
N VAL A 64 -0.55 9.83 -10.15
CA VAL A 64 0.81 9.27 -10.20
C VAL A 64 1.02 8.44 -11.47
N THR A 65 0.02 7.68 -11.92
CA THR A 65 0.10 6.91 -13.17
C THR A 65 0.24 7.84 -14.39
N ARG A 66 -0.51 8.94 -14.43
CA ARG A 66 -0.40 9.94 -15.52
C ARG A 66 0.92 10.69 -15.50
N GLN A 67 1.50 10.90 -14.33
CA GLN A 67 2.84 11.47 -14.19
C GLN A 67 3.92 10.60 -14.85
N ALA A 68 3.73 9.28 -14.87
CA ALA A 68 4.59 8.30 -15.55
C ALA A 68 6.06 8.27 -15.06
N LEU A 69 6.33 8.67 -13.82
CA LEU A 69 7.66 8.63 -13.20
C LEU A 69 7.91 7.37 -12.36
N VAL A 70 6.87 6.59 -12.10
CA VAL A 70 6.99 5.25 -11.51
C VAL A 70 6.90 4.19 -12.61
N ASP A 71 7.53 3.04 -12.37
CA ASP A 71 7.48 1.89 -13.28
C ASP A 71 6.32 0.95 -12.97
N ILE A 72 5.88 0.94 -11.69
CA ILE A 72 4.81 0.08 -11.19
C ILE A 72 3.85 0.93 -10.35
N MET A 73 2.55 0.73 -10.56
CA MET A 73 1.49 1.11 -9.65
C MET A 73 0.92 -0.17 -9.01
N LEU A 74 1.26 -0.39 -7.74
CA LEU A 74 0.76 -1.52 -6.97
C LEU A 74 -0.55 -1.13 -6.27
N MET A 75 -1.59 -1.94 -6.46
CA MET A 75 -2.95 -1.65 -6.00
C MET A 75 -3.58 -2.85 -5.29
N SER A 76 -4.72 -2.65 -4.64
CA SER A 76 -5.62 -3.76 -4.31
C SER A 76 -6.29 -4.33 -5.57
N ALA A 77 -6.78 -5.58 -5.49
CA ALA A 77 -7.51 -6.20 -6.59
C ALA A 77 -8.76 -5.39 -6.98
N SER A 78 -9.44 -4.78 -6.02
CA SER A 78 -10.62 -3.94 -6.26
C SER A 78 -10.27 -2.64 -7.00
N SER A 79 -9.15 -2.01 -6.66
CA SER A 79 -8.68 -0.80 -7.37
C SER A 79 -8.13 -1.13 -8.75
N ASN A 80 -7.47 -2.28 -8.92
CA ASN A 80 -7.09 -2.79 -10.24
C ASN A 80 -8.32 -3.01 -11.14
N TYR A 81 -9.40 -3.60 -10.60
CA TYR A 81 -10.64 -3.76 -11.38
C TYR A 81 -11.16 -2.41 -11.90
N ALA A 82 -11.26 -1.41 -11.03
CA ALA A 82 -11.75 -0.08 -11.42
C ALA A 82 -10.81 0.61 -12.41
N LEU A 83 -9.52 0.70 -12.10
CA LEU A 83 -8.58 1.54 -12.84
C LEU A 83 -8.01 0.86 -14.08
N THR A 84 -7.76 -0.45 -14.02
CA THR A 84 -7.15 -1.18 -15.15
C THR A 84 -8.20 -1.77 -16.08
N LEU A 85 -9.20 -2.48 -15.54
CA LEU A 85 -10.17 -3.20 -16.35
C LEU A 85 -11.32 -2.30 -16.85
N GLN A 86 -11.87 -1.44 -15.98
CA GLN A 86 -12.99 -0.56 -16.36
C GLN A 86 -12.52 0.74 -17.02
N GLU A 87 -11.59 1.47 -16.38
CA GLU A 87 -11.16 2.78 -16.89
C GLU A 87 -10.06 2.69 -17.94
N ARG A 88 -9.40 1.54 -18.09
CA ARG A 88 -8.30 1.35 -19.04
C ARG A 88 -7.15 2.35 -18.83
N LEU A 89 -6.92 2.80 -17.58
CA LEU A 89 -5.96 3.85 -17.22
C LEU A 89 -4.53 3.52 -17.70
N PHE A 90 -4.18 2.25 -17.75
CA PHE A 90 -2.83 1.79 -18.07
C PHE A 90 -2.64 1.51 -19.58
N ASP A 91 -3.69 1.64 -20.40
CA ASP A 91 -3.57 1.54 -21.84
C ASP A 91 -2.77 2.75 -22.36
N GLY A 92 -1.74 2.50 -23.11
CA GLY A 92 -0.85 3.59 -23.57
C GLY A 92 0.07 4.20 -22.51
N SER A 93 -0.03 3.80 -21.21
CA SER A 93 0.88 4.25 -20.15
C SER A 93 2.13 3.36 -20.09
N PRO A 94 3.34 3.92 -19.82
CA PRO A 94 4.54 3.14 -19.56
C PRO A 94 4.50 2.44 -18.18
N VAL A 95 3.59 2.82 -17.29
CA VAL A 95 3.44 2.27 -15.95
C VAL A 95 2.79 0.89 -16.00
N THR A 96 3.32 -0.08 -15.25
CA THR A 96 2.78 -1.43 -15.14
C THR A 96 1.80 -1.50 -13.96
N PRO A 97 0.53 -1.92 -14.16
CA PRO A 97 -0.37 -2.21 -13.06
C PRO A 97 0.06 -3.48 -12.35
N ALA A 98 -0.01 -3.50 -11.02
CA ALA A 98 0.25 -4.66 -10.19
C ALA A 98 -0.77 -4.74 -9.06
N ILE A 99 -0.99 -5.95 -8.50
CA ILE A 99 -1.85 -6.15 -7.35
C ILE A 99 -1.08 -6.73 -6.16
N ARG A 100 -1.60 -6.54 -4.94
CA ARG A 100 -1.23 -7.39 -3.81
C ARG A 100 -1.87 -8.76 -4.00
N ALA A 101 -1.04 -9.80 -4.16
CA ALA A 101 -1.51 -11.16 -4.46
C ALA A 101 -1.81 -11.99 -3.22
N ASN A 102 -1.25 -11.63 -2.05
CA ASN A 102 -1.57 -12.23 -0.77
C ASN A 102 -1.52 -11.20 0.36
N ASP A 103 -2.01 -11.62 1.51
CA ASP A 103 -1.93 -10.92 2.78
C ASP A 103 -1.12 -11.75 3.78
N THR A 104 -0.59 -11.10 4.81
CA THR A 104 -0.02 -11.72 6.01
C THR A 104 -0.70 -11.13 7.23
N THR A 105 -0.95 -11.94 8.28
CA THR A 105 -1.78 -11.52 9.41
C THR A 105 -1.19 -10.35 10.19
N ASP A 106 0.13 -10.18 10.19
CA ASP A 106 0.85 -9.09 10.85
C ASP A 106 0.59 -7.71 10.24
N ILE A 107 0.27 -7.65 8.95
CA ILE A 107 -0.09 -6.41 8.26
C ILE A 107 -1.59 -6.28 7.96
N PHE A 108 -2.40 -7.31 8.21
CA PHE A 108 -3.85 -7.28 8.06
C PHE A 108 -4.49 -6.60 9.28
N LEU A 109 -4.36 -5.27 9.32
CA LEU A 109 -4.63 -4.48 10.51
C LEU A 109 -6.09 -3.96 10.53
N ALA A 110 -6.86 -4.40 11.50
CA ALA A 110 -8.13 -3.78 11.86
C ALA A 110 -7.98 -3.00 13.17
N ARG A 111 -8.75 -1.95 13.34
CA ARG A 111 -8.74 -1.13 14.57
C ARG A 111 -9.09 -1.99 15.78
N GLY A 112 -8.18 -2.04 16.78
CA GLY A 112 -8.33 -2.89 17.97
C GLY A 112 -7.93 -4.36 17.77
N SER A 113 -7.42 -4.74 16.60
CA SER A 113 -6.92 -6.10 16.34
C SER A 113 -5.59 -6.36 17.04
N SER A 114 -5.41 -7.58 17.54
CA SER A 114 -4.15 -8.09 18.12
C SER A 114 -3.25 -8.81 17.10
N TYR A 115 -3.68 -8.92 15.83
CA TYR A 115 -3.01 -9.79 14.84
C TYR A 115 -1.53 -9.45 14.64
N ALA A 116 -1.15 -8.18 14.69
CA ALA A 116 0.24 -7.77 14.55
C ALA A 116 1.16 -8.23 15.69
N ALA A 117 0.60 -8.62 16.83
CA ALA A 117 1.33 -9.12 17.99
C ALA A 117 1.54 -10.65 17.94
N GLU A 118 0.96 -11.35 16.98
CA GLU A 118 1.15 -12.79 16.77
C GLU A 118 2.06 -13.04 15.56
N ALA A 119 2.77 -14.20 15.59
CA ALA A 119 3.61 -14.60 14.47
C ALA A 119 2.80 -14.66 13.17
N ALA A 120 3.27 -14.00 12.13
CA ALA A 120 2.61 -13.85 10.86
C ALA A 120 2.21 -15.17 10.22
N ARG A 121 1.04 -15.17 9.58
CA ARG A 121 0.53 -16.28 8.77
C ARG A 121 0.10 -15.76 7.41
N PRO A 122 0.55 -16.35 6.32
CA PRO A 122 0.13 -15.94 4.99
C PRO A 122 -1.26 -16.48 4.65
N PHE A 123 -2.06 -15.65 3.99
CA PHE A 123 -3.36 -16.05 3.43
C PHE A 123 -3.63 -15.24 2.15
N ARG A 124 -4.73 -15.53 1.49
CA ARG A 124 -5.10 -14.80 0.25
C ARG A 124 -6.58 -14.43 0.27
N SER A 125 -6.85 -13.18 -0.02
CA SER A 125 -8.18 -12.65 -0.33
C SER A 125 -8.33 -12.36 -1.83
N ALA A 126 -7.23 -12.13 -2.56
CA ALA A 126 -7.23 -11.88 -3.99
C ALA A 126 -7.08 -13.16 -4.82
N SER A 127 -7.79 -13.24 -5.95
CA SER A 127 -7.64 -14.25 -7.00
C SER A 127 -6.80 -13.71 -8.15
N LEU A 128 -5.92 -14.52 -8.73
CA LEU A 128 -5.13 -14.13 -9.89
C LEU A 128 -5.99 -13.89 -11.14
N ASP A 129 -7.06 -14.70 -11.33
CA ASP A 129 -8.00 -14.49 -12.43
C ASP A 129 -8.72 -13.15 -12.31
N HIS A 130 -9.17 -12.78 -11.10
CA HIS A 130 -9.75 -11.45 -10.88
C HIS A 130 -8.77 -10.32 -11.18
N ALA A 131 -7.48 -10.52 -10.91
CA ALA A 131 -6.47 -9.53 -11.26
C ALA A 131 -6.28 -9.41 -12.77
N GLN A 132 -6.26 -10.53 -13.49
CA GLN A 132 -5.98 -10.60 -14.91
C GLN A 132 -7.17 -10.21 -15.79
N CYS A 133 -8.41 -10.61 -15.43
CA CYS A 133 -9.59 -10.36 -16.28
C CYS A 133 -10.87 -9.95 -15.55
N GLY A 134 -10.84 -9.85 -14.22
CA GLY A 134 -11.99 -9.38 -13.42
C GLY A 134 -13.03 -10.45 -13.07
N ARG A 135 -12.84 -11.71 -13.45
CA ARG A 135 -13.70 -12.84 -13.13
C ARG A 135 -12.90 -14.12 -12.91
N LEU A 136 -13.49 -15.17 -12.36
CA LEU A 136 -12.86 -16.48 -12.28
C LEU A 136 -12.78 -17.14 -13.66
N ASP A 137 -11.87 -18.11 -13.80
CA ASP A 137 -11.65 -18.87 -15.04
C ASP A 137 -11.31 -17.97 -16.25
N CYS A 138 -10.31 -17.14 -16.05
CA CYS A 138 -9.79 -16.24 -17.06
C CYS A 138 -9.17 -17.01 -18.23
N ALA A 139 -9.67 -16.78 -19.43
CA ALA A 139 -9.10 -17.39 -20.63
C ALA A 139 -7.67 -16.85 -20.90
N PRO A 140 -6.77 -17.65 -21.49
CA PRO A 140 -5.38 -17.23 -21.71
C PRO A 140 -5.22 -15.89 -22.43
N GLU A 141 -6.05 -15.62 -23.43
CA GLU A 141 -6.08 -14.37 -24.21
C GLU A 141 -6.54 -13.15 -23.40
N GLU A 142 -7.29 -13.36 -22.32
CA GLU A 142 -7.82 -12.31 -21.47
C GLU A 142 -6.87 -11.90 -20.34
N ARG A 143 -5.84 -12.71 -20.06
CA ARG A 143 -4.93 -12.52 -18.93
C ARG A 143 -4.15 -11.19 -18.95
N SER A 144 -4.08 -10.56 -20.11
CA SER A 144 -3.42 -9.27 -20.30
C SER A 144 -4.37 -8.06 -20.18
N LEU A 145 -5.67 -8.27 -19.95
CA LEU A 145 -6.65 -7.19 -19.83
C LEU A 145 -6.48 -6.38 -18.54
N GLY A 146 -6.14 -7.05 -17.45
CA GLY A 146 -5.89 -6.46 -16.13
C GLY A 146 -4.41 -6.50 -15.74
N ALA A 147 -4.15 -6.53 -14.44
CA ALA A 147 -2.79 -6.67 -13.93
C ALA A 147 -2.29 -8.10 -14.08
N ASN A 148 -1.13 -8.26 -14.73
CA ASN A 148 -0.41 -9.53 -14.84
C ASN A 148 0.93 -9.49 -14.09
N LEU A 149 0.94 -8.78 -12.97
CA LEU A 149 2.05 -8.66 -12.03
C LEU A 149 1.47 -8.55 -10.62
N GLY A 150 2.09 -9.20 -9.65
CA GLY A 150 1.65 -9.11 -8.26
C GLY A 150 2.78 -9.05 -7.26
N LEU A 151 2.47 -8.52 -6.08
CA LEU A 151 3.28 -8.62 -4.88
C LEU A 151 2.86 -9.85 -4.09
N TYR A 152 3.80 -10.74 -3.81
CA TYR A 152 3.61 -11.80 -2.82
C TYR A 152 4.51 -11.52 -1.62
N SER A 153 3.95 -11.54 -0.42
CA SER A 153 4.66 -11.21 0.83
C SER A 153 4.84 -12.44 1.70
N VAL A 154 6.01 -12.55 2.32
CA VAL A 154 6.34 -13.56 3.33
C VAL A 154 6.98 -12.88 4.54
N THR A 155 6.73 -13.45 5.73
CA THR A 155 7.37 -13.04 6.99
C THR A 155 7.95 -14.29 7.63
N PHE A 156 9.25 -14.30 7.90
CA PHE A 156 9.92 -15.39 8.61
C PHE A 156 10.17 -14.96 10.05
N ASN A 157 9.76 -15.80 11.00
CA ASN A 157 9.81 -15.50 12.43
C ASN A 157 10.82 -16.37 13.18
N ASN A 158 11.62 -17.20 12.50
CA ASN A 158 12.44 -18.23 13.12
C ASN A 158 11.60 -19.21 13.95
N ASP A 159 10.35 -19.43 13.52
CA ASP A 159 9.41 -20.39 14.07
C ASP A 159 9.18 -21.51 13.04
N LEU A 160 9.62 -22.72 13.36
CA LEU A 160 9.59 -23.84 12.41
C LEU A 160 8.21 -24.09 11.81
N GLN A 161 7.15 -24.01 12.60
CA GLN A 161 5.80 -24.31 12.11
C GLN A 161 5.27 -23.18 11.21
N ARG A 162 5.51 -21.93 11.59
CA ARG A 162 5.08 -20.74 10.84
C ARG A 162 5.87 -20.56 9.56
N ASP A 163 7.18 -20.72 9.66
CA ASP A 163 8.06 -20.56 8.48
C ASP A 163 7.80 -21.68 7.47
N LYS A 164 7.55 -22.93 7.94
CA LYS A 164 7.15 -24.05 7.08
C LYS A 164 5.80 -23.77 6.38
N GLU A 165 4.77 -23.33 7.12
CA GLU A 165 3.48 -22.95 6.54
C GLU A 165 3.64 -21.85 5.48
N THR A 166 4.46 -20.84 5.76
CA THR A 166 4.79 -19.75 4.84
C THR A 166 5.40 -20.28 3.54
N LEU A 167 6.36 -21.19 3.62
CA LEU A 167 7.00 -21.80 2.45
C LEU A 167 6.02 -22.66 1.64
N GLU A 168 5.15 -23.44 2.29
CA GLU A 168 4.12 -24.26 1.63
C GLU A 168 3.09 -23.38 0.91
N ARG A 169 2.64 -22.29 1.51
CA ARG A 169 1.72 -21.33 0.87
C ARG A 169 2.37 -20.63 -0.30
N PHE A 170 3.62 -20.23 -0.15
CA PHE A 170 4.38 -19.63 -1.24
C PHE A 170 4.60 -20.61 -2.40
N HIS A 171 4.88 -21.89 -2.12
CA HIS A 171 4.98 -22.92 -3.15
C HIS A 171 3.67 -23.05 -3.94
N ALA A 172 2.54 -23.20 -3.27
CA ALA A 172 1.23 -23.29 -3.92
C ALA A 172 0.90 -22.06 -4.79
N PHE A 173 1.24 -20.86 -4.30
CA PHE A 173 1.07 -19.63 -5.08
C PHE A 173 1.92 -19.62 -6.34
N ARG A 174 3.20 -20.02 -6.26
CA ARG A 174 4.11 -20.02 -7.41
C ARG A 174 3.62 -20.95 -8.52
N GLU A 175 3.14 -22.15 -8.15
CA GLU A 175 2.59 -23.09 -9.13
C GLU A 175 1.34 -22.53 -9.82
N GLU A 176 0.45 -21.87 -9.07
CA GLU A 176 -0.70 -21.21 -9.69
C GLU A 176 -0.28 -20.06 -10.59
N ALA A 177 0.66 -19.23 -10.13
CA ALA A 177 1.18 -18.10 -10.90
C ALA A 177 1.82 -18.54 -12.21
N GLU A 178 2.66 -19.59 -12.17
CA GLU A 178 3.31 -20.13 -13.36
C GLU A 178 2.28 -20.71 -14.36
N ARG A 179 1.31 -21.52 -13.89
CA ARG A 179 0.23 -22.05 -14.74
C ARG A 179 -0.61 -20.95 -15.40
N LYS A 180 -0.79 -19.82 -14.73
CA LYS A 180 -1.56 -18.66 -15.24
C LYS A 180 -0.71 -17.64 -15.99
N GLY A 181 0.61 -17.86 -16.12
CA GLY A 181 1.53 -16.89 -16.70
C GLY A 181 1.57 -15.56 -15.93
N PHE A 182 1.26 -15.60 -14.63
CA PHE A 182 1.22 -14.43 -13.76
C PHE A 182 2.60 -14.17 -13.16
N ARG A 183 3.16 -12.99 -13.41
CA ARG A 183 4.45 -12.58 -12.84
C ARG A 183 4.28 -12.06 -11.43
N TYR A 184 5.33 -12.17 -10.63
CA TYR A 184 5.30 -11.60 -9.27
C TYR A 184 6.68 -11.11 -8.84
N PHE A 185 6.69 -10.19 -7.89
CA PHE A 185 7.84 -9.85 -7.09
C PHE A 185 7.59 -10.26 -5.64
N LEU A 186 8.67 -10.61 -4.95
CA LEU A 186 8.60 -11.23 -3.64
C LEU A 186 9.03 -10.24 -2.57
N GLU A 187 8.11 -9.94 -1.64
CA GLU A 187 8.40 -9.16 -0.44
C GLU A 187 8.78 -10.10 0.70
N VAL A 188 9.88 -9.81 1.35
CA VAL A 188 10.31 -10.51 2.56
C VAL A 188 10.41 -9.52 3.70
N PHE A 189 9.54 -9.69 4.69
CA PHE A 189 9.53 -8.89 5.91
C PHE A 189 10.49 -9.45 6.97
N ASP A 190 10.94 -8.56 7.84
CA ASP A 190 11.57 -8.95 9.10
C ASP A 190 10.57 -9.68 9.99
N PRO A 191 11.03 -10.48 10.97
CA PRO A 191 10.17 -11.06 11.99
C PRO A 191 9.28 -9.98 12.63
N ASN A 192 7.99 -10.26 12.73
CA ASN A 192 7.04 -9.34 13.36
C ASN A 192 6.88 -9.59 14.86
N VAL A 193 7.40 -10.70 15.34
CA VAL A 193 7.47 -11.06 16.77
C VAL A 193 8.91 -11.38 17.17
N GLU A 194 9.15 -11.55 18.48
CA GLU A 194 10.47 -11.94 19.02
C GLU A 194 10.96 -13.23 18.37
N SER A 195 12.03 -13.15 17.60
CA SER A 195 12.57 -14.28 16.84
C SER A 195 13.67 -15.06 17.58
N GLY A 196 14.16 -14.53 18.70
CA GLY A 196 15.32 -15.07 19.42
C GLY A 196 16.66 -14.91 18.70
N LEU A 197 16.67 -14.23 17.54
CA LEU A 197 17.90 -13.95 16.80
C LEU A 197 18.56 -12.67 17.31
N ALA A 198 19.89 -12.70 17.44
CA ALA A 198 20.64 -11.48 17.70
C ALA A 198 20.49 -10.50 16.52
N PRO A 199 20.39 -9.18 16.78
CA PRO A 199 20.17 -8.17 15.71
C PRO A 199 21.21 -8.24 14.57
N GLU A 200 22.44 -8.61 14.87
CA GLU A 200 23.53 -8.75 13.89
C GLU A 200 23.34 -9.95 12.97
N ILE A 201 22.64 -11.00 13.46
CA ILE A 201 22.40 -12.25 12.72
C ILE A 201 21.17 -12.13 11.82
N LEU A 202 20.19 -11.32 12.20
CA LEU A 202 18.93 -11.20 11.49
C LEU A 202 19.09 -10.95 9.98
N PRO A 203 19.93 -10.02 9.49
CA PRO A 203 20.11 -9.80 8.05
C PRO A 203 20.64 -11.04 7.31
N HIS A 204 21.59 -11.76 7.92
CA HIS A 204 22.16 -12.98 7.35
C HIS A 204 21.14 -14.13 7.34
N TYR A 205 20.38 -14.28 8.41
CA TYR A 205 19.27 -15.24 8.48
C TYR A 205 18.26 -15.00 7.33
N LEU A 206 17.86 -13.75 7.10
CA LEU A 206 16.93 -13.43 6.01
C LEU A 206 17.54 -13.69 4.64
N ASN A 207 18.82 -13.35 4.42
CA ASN A 207 19.52 -13.68 3.19
C ASN A 207 19.56 -15.19 2.94
N ASP A 208 19.85 -15.99 3.98
CA ASP A 208 19.84 -17.45 3.90
C ASP A 208 18.42 -17.98 3.60
N MET A 209 17.39 -17.48 4.25
CA MET A 209 16.01 -17.88 3.98
C MET A 209 15.58 -17.57 2.55
N ILE A 210 15.93 -16.38 2.03
CA ILE A 210 15.65 -15.97 0.65
C ILE A 210 16.35 -16.90 -0.34
N THR A 211 17.64 -17.11 -0.18
CA THR A 211 18.44 -17.91 -1.14
C THR A 211 18.04 -19.38 -1.10
N ARG A 212 17.78 -19.93 0.09
CA ARG A 212 17.32 -21.32 0.24
C ARG A 212 15.93 -21.57 -0.36
N MET A 213 14.94 -20.67 -0.10
CA MET A 213 13.61 -20.88 -0.67
C MET A 213 13.61 -20.77 -2.20
N LEU A 214 14.51 -19.95 -2.78
CA LEU A 214 14.63 -19.79 -4.23
C LEU A 214 15.54 -20.85 -4.89
N ALA A 215 16.38 -21.55 -4.14
CA ALA A 215 17.22 -22.63 -4.67
C ALA A 215 16.41 -23.80 -5.26
N GLY A 216 15.21 -24.05 -4.76
CA GLY A 216 14.28 -25.04 -5.28
C GLY A 216 13.40 -24.54 -6.43
N VAL A 217 13.64 -23.34 -6.98
CA VAL A 217 12.76 -22.68 -7.95
C VAL A 217 13.47 -22.50 -9.27
N ALA A 218 12.95 -23.16 -10.32
CA ALA A 218 13.41 -22.97 -11.68
C ALA A 218 13.13 -21.54 -12.21
N PRO A 219 13.85 -21.06 -13.23
CA PRO A 219 13.72 -19.68 -13.72
C PRO A 219 12.28 -19.24 -14.02
N ALA A 220 11.44 -20.12 -14.54
CA ALA A 220 10.04 -19.82 -14.85
C ALA A 220 9.19 -19.46 -13.63
N GLY A 221 9.51 -20.05 -12.47
CA GLY A 221 8.79 -19.80 -11.22
C GLY A 221 9.41 -18.72 -10.33
N ARG A 222 10.50 -18.06 -10.76
CA ARG A 222 11.20 -17.05 -9.94
C ARG A 222 10.49 -15.69 -9.91
N PRO A 223 10.62 -14.94 -8.80
CA PRO A 223 10.16 -13.55 -8.76
C PRO A 223 10.96 -12.69 -9.75
N VAL A 224 10.33 -11.67 -10.32
CA VAL A 224 11.00 -10.71 -11.22
C VAL A 224 12.00 -9.82 -10.48
N PHE A 225 11.77 -9.58 -9.19
CA PHE A 225 12.71 -8.95 -8.26
C PHE A 225 12.26 -9.20 -6.81
N LEU A 226 13.14 -8.89 -5.85
CA LEU A 226 12.84 -8.90 -4.42
C LEU A 226 12.47 -7.51 -3.93
N LYS A 227 11.68 -7.48 -2.84
CA LYS A 227 11.37 -6.28 -2.05
C LYS A 227 11.67 -6.60 -0.59
N ILE A 228 12.77 -6.11 -0.04
CA ILE A 228 13.26 -6.47 1.30
C ILE A 228 13.52 -5.23 2.16
N VAL A 229 13.68 -5.43 3.46
CA VAL A 229 14.18 -4.39 4.36
C VAL A 229 15.66 -4.13 4.04
N TYR A 230 16.06 -2.87 4.04
CA TYR A 230 17.47 -2.49 3.89
C TYR A 230 18.19 -2.59 5.24
N HIS A 231 19.00 -3.61 5.41
CA HIS A 231 19.80 -3.86 6.62
C HIS A 231 21.24 -3.35 6.52
N GLY A 232 21.45 -2.34 5.71
CA GLY A 232 22.77 -1.76 5.52
C GLY A 232 23.57 -2.38 4.37
N PRO A 233 24.76 -1.83 4.13
CA PRO A 233 25.57 -2.15 2.94
C PRO A 233 25.96 -3.62 2.83
N ARG A 234 26.43 -4.21 3.96
CA ARG A 234 26.95 -5.58 3.95
C ARG A 234 25.92 -6.62 3.55
N ALA A 235 24.76 -6.57 4.18
CA ALA A 235 23.68 -7.51 3.89
C ALA A 235 23.15 -7.34 2.45
N MET A 236 23.06 -6.10 1.98
CA MET A 236 22.66 -5.81 0.60
C MET A 236 23.65 -6.36 -0.41
N GLU A 237 24.95 -6.07 -0.25
CA GLU A 237 26.00 -6.55 -1.15
C GLU A 237 26.13 -8.07 -1.13
N GLU A 238 25.99 -8.71 0.04
CA GLU A 238 25.99 -10.16 0.17
C GLU A 238 24.94 -10.81 -0.71
N LEU A 239 23.68 -10.36 -0.60
CA LEU A 239 22.57 -10.91 -1.37
C LEU A 239 22.69 -10.61 -2.88
N VAL A 240 23.05 -9.38 -3.24
CA VAL A 240 23.23 -8.97 -4.65
C VAL A 240 24.32 -9.78 -5.35
N ARG A 241 25.42 -10.09 -4.64
CA ARG A 241 26.54 -10.86 -5.19
C ARG A 241 26.27 -12.35 -5.30
N PHE A 242 25.33 -12.87 -4.52
CA PHE A 242 25.01 -14.30 -4.51
C PHE A 242 24.48 -14.80 -5.86
N ASP A 243 23.53 -14.07 -6.45
CA ASP A 243 22.95 -14.41 -7.75
C ASP A 243 22.73 -13.13 -8.57
N ARG A 244 23.53 -12.93 -9.62
CA ARG A 244 23.43 -11.76 -10.51
C ARG A 244 22.07 -11.64 -11.22
N HIS A 245 21.31 -12.72 -11.31
CA HIS A 245 19.99 -12.73 -11.92
C HIS A 245 18.87 -12.41 -10.91
N LEU A 246 19.20 -12.32 -9.63
CA LEU A 246 18.28 -11.94 -8.57
C LEU A 246 18.31 -10.42 -8.38
N ILE A 247 17.37 -9.72 -8.99
CA ILE A 247 17.24 -8.28 -8.81
C ILE A 247 16.74 -8.00 -7.40
N VAL A 248 17.56 -7.31 -6.60
CA VAL A 248 17.20 -6.92 -5.24
C VAL A 248 16.62 -5.52 -5.23
N GLY A 249 15.48 -5.38 -4.58
CA GLY A 249 14.81 -4.12 -4.31
C GLY A 249 14.55 -3.92 -2.84
N ILE A 250 14.17 -2.71 -2.46
CA ILE A 250 13.91 -2.34 -1.06
C ILE A 250 12.47 -1.89 -0.86
N LEU A 251 11.98 -2.06 0.37
CA LEU A 251 10.77 -1.41 0.84
C LEU A 251 11.10 -0.02 1.43
N GLY A 252 10.25 0.98 1.16
CA GLY A 252 10.51 2.37 1.51
C GLY A 252 10.18 2.76 2.95
N GLY A 253 9.63 1.82 3.76
CA GLY A 253 9.24 2.13 5.13
C GLY A 253 8.14 3.20 5.27
N ALA A 254 7.82 3.59 6.50
CA ALA A 254 6.82 4.64 6.78
C ALA A 254 7.37 5.74 7.69
N ALA A 255 8.35 5.42 8.52
CA ALA A 255 8.89 6.30 9.55
C ALA A 255 9.93 7.29 8.99
N GLY A 256 10.28 8.26 9.81
CA GLY A 256 11.38 9.19 9.57
C GLY A 256 11.02 10.42 8.74
N THR A 257 12.04 11.14 8.35
CA THR A 257 11.98 12.39 7.59
C THR A 257 11.94 12.13 6.07
N THR A 258 11.77 13.18 5.28
CA THR A 258 11.96 13.11 3.82
C THR A 258 13.40 12.74 3.50
N ARG A 259 14.38 13.23 4.30
CA ARG A 259 15.78 12.85 4.18
C ARG A 259 16.01 11.36 4.37
N ASP A 260 15.35 10.73 5.34
CA ASP A 260 15.47 9.27 5.55
C ASP A 260 15.03 8.48 4.31
N ALA A 261 13.91 8.86 3.69
CA ALA A 261 13.41 8.17 2.50
C ALA A 261 14.34 8.34 1.28
N PHE A 262 14.83 9.55 1.07
CA PHE A 262 15.71 9.87 -0.06
C PHE A 262 17.10 9.25 0.13
N GLN A 263 17.62 9.25 1.35
CA GLN A 263 18.90 8.61 1.66
C GLN A 263 18.82 7.09 1.53
N LEU A 264 17.75 6.49 2.03
CA LEU A 264 17.49 5.05 1.89
C LEU A 264 17.58 4.60 0.42
N LEU A 265 16.92 5.35 -0.48
CA LEU A 265 16.95 5.05 -1.91
C LEU A 265 18.39 5.14 -2.47
N ALA A 266 19.11 6.22 -2.17
CA ALA A 266 20.46 6.44 -2.66
C ALA A 266 21.44 5.39 -2.14
N ASP A 267 21.36 5.04 -0.85
CA ASP A 267 22.24 4.04 -0.25
C ASP A 267 21.95 2.64 -0.80
N ALA A 268 20.69 2.24 -0.86
CA ALA A 268 20.34 0.94 -1.41
C ALA A 268 20.83 0.78 -2.86
N GLN A 269 20.64 1.81 -3.69
CA GLN A 269 21.13 1.81 -5.07
C GLN A 269 22.66 1.73 -5.14
N LYS A 270 23.35 2.47 -4.29
CA LYS A 270 24.83 2.46 -4.19
C LYS A 270 25.36 1.06 -3.90
N TYR A 271 24.68 0.29 -3.07
CA TYR A 271 25.08 -1.05 -2.65
C TYR A 271 24.42 -2.18 -3.43
N GLY A 272 23.82 -1.87 -4.57
CA GLY A 272 23.44 -2.86 -5.59
C GLY A 272 21.95 -3.09 -5.76
N ALA A 273 21.07 -2.47 -4.97
CA ALA A 273 19.64 -2.52 -5.26
C ALA A 273 19.30 -1.90 -6.62
N ARG A 274 18.30 -2.44 -7.28
CA ARG A 274 17.80 -1.97 -8.60
C ARG A 274 16.30 -1.71 -8.60
N ALA A 275 15.65 -1.84 -7.43
CA ALA A 275 14.24 -1.48 -7.27
C ALA A 275 13.98 -0.84 -5.90
N ALA A 276 12.98 0.04 -5.82
CA ALA A 276 12.46 0.55 -4.57
C ALA A 276 10.95 0.74 -4.66
N LEU A 277 10.25 0.33 -3.61
CA LEU A 277 8.82 0.45 -3.51
C LEU A 277 8.46 1.30 -2.29
N PHE A 278 7.90 2.47 -2.55
CA PHE A 278 7.41 3.38 -1.52
C PHE A 278 5.88 3.40 -1.53
N GLY A 279 5.26 3.23 -0.40
CA GLY A 279 3.80 3.30 -0.24
C GLY A 279 3.43 4.44 0.72
N ARG A 280 3.52 4.18 2.02
CA ARG A 280 3.14 5.13 3.07
C ARG A 280 3.88 6.48 2.98
N LYS A 281 5.15 6.49 2.58
CA LYS A 281 5.90 7.74 2.40
C LYS A 281 5.34 8.60 1.26
N ILE A 282 5.02 8.02 0.11
CA ILE A 282 4.37 8.75 -0.99
C ILE A 282 2.96 9.16 -0.55
N ASN A 283 2.20 8.23 0.04
CA ASN A 283 0.82 8.50 0.43
C ASN A 283 0.66 9.61 1.47
N ASN A 284 1.63 9.72 2.37
CA ASN A 284 1.65 10.73 3.43
C ASN A 284 2.47 11.97 3.07
N ALA A 285 3.06 12.06 1.88
CA ALA A 285 3.77 13.25 1.45
C ALA A 285 2.78 14.42 1.27
N GLU A 286 3.22 15.63 1.55
CA GLU A 286 2.45 16.87 1.39
C GLU A 286 2.02 17.07 -0.07
N ASN A 287 2.91 16.70 -1.00
CA ASN A 287 2.63 16.63 -2.43
C ASN A 287 3.24 15.35 -3.01
N GLN A 288 2.39 14.38 -3.33
CA GLN A 288 2.83 13.06 -3.82
C GLN A 288 3.56 13.14 -5.16
N LEU A 289 3.11 13.98 -6.07
CA LEU A 289 3.73 14.11 -7.41
C LEU A 289 5.14 14.67 -7.30
N ALA A 290 5.34 15.70 -6.49
CA ALA A 290 6.69 16.24 -6.24
C ALA A 290 7.58 15.22 -5.54
N PHE A 291 7.05 14.50 -4.54
CA PHE A 291 7.81 13.48 -3.82
C PHE A 291 8.29 12.36 -4.77
N VAL A 292 7.41 11.85 -5.62
CA VAL A 292 7.73 10.85 -6.67
C VAL A 292 8.76 11.40 -7.65
N GLN A 293 8.65 12.66 -8.05
CA GLN A 293 9.62 13.30 -8.93
C GLN A 293 11.03 13.30 -8.32
N PHE A 294 11.17 13.65 -7.04
CA PHE A 294 12.49 13.64 -6.39
C PHE A 294 13.01 12.23 -6.16
N LEU A 295 12.16 11.25 -5.85
CA LEU A 295 12.58 9.84 -5.85
C LEU A 295 13.13 9.42 -7.21
N ARG A 296 12.49 9.83 -8.32
CA ARG A 296 12.95 9.50 -9.68
C ARG A 296 14.28 10.17 -9.99
N LEU A 297 14.44 11.46 -9.68
CA LEU A 297 15.71 12.20 -9.89
C LEU A 297 16.89 11.60 -9.10
N ILE A 298 16.65 11.15 -7.88
CA ILE A 298 17.67 10.45 -7.07
C ILE A 298 18.02 9.09 -7.71
N ALA A 299 17.01 8.31 -8.07
CA ALA A 299 17.19 7.01 -8.71
C ALA A 299 17.92 7.11 -10.05
N ASP A 300 17.77 8.20 -10.78
CA ASP A 300 18.49 8.48 -12.03
C ASP A 300 19.87 9.14 -11.79
N GLY A 301 20.26 9.36 -10.53
CA GLY A 301 21.55 9.96 -10.17
C GLY A 301 21.68 11.45 -10.52
N GLN A 302 20.56 12.14 -10.73
CA GLN A 302 20.52 13.55 -11.14
C GLN A 302 20.62 14.53 -9.96
N ILE A 303 20.24 14.10 -8.76
CA ILE A 303 20.25 14.93 -7.55
C ILE A 303 20.63 14.08 -6.32
N GLY A 304 21.32 14.69 -5.38
CA GLY A 304 21.62 14.05 -4.09
C GLY A 304 20.48 14.17 -3.09
N PRO A 305 20.42 13.29 -2.06
CA PRO A 305 19.34 13.30 -1.08
C PRO A 305 19.15 14.62 -0.34
N VAL A 306 20.23 15.33 0.02
CA VAL A 306 20.16 16.63 0.72
C VAL A 306 19.53 17.71 -0.17
N GLU A 307 20.02 17.79 -1.40
CA GLU A 307 19.50 18.75 -2.37
C GLU A 307 18.06 18.46 -2.74
N ALA A 308 17.68 17.17 -2.83
CA ALA A 308 16.32 16.75 -3.10
C ALA A 308 15.35 17.20 -2.00
N VAL A 309 15.73 17.12 -0.70
CA VAL A 309 14.90 17.64 0.40
C VAL A 309 14.73 19.14 0.27
N LYS A 310 15.82 19.90 0.05
CA LYS A 310 15.75 21.35 -0.13
C LYS A 310 14.85 21.74 -1.30
N ALA A 311 14.99 21.04 -2.42
CA ALA A 311 14.19 21.28 -3.61
C ALA A 311 12.70 20.90 -3.39
N TYR A 312 12.43 19.83 -2.65
CA TYR A 312 11.06 19.45 -2.28
C TYR A 312 10.37 20.54 -1.45
N HIS A 313 11.05 21.08 -0.43
CA HIS A 313 10.53 22.19 0.37
C HIS A 313 10.30 23.45 -0.48
N ALA A 314 11.21 23.77 -1.42
CA ALA A 314 11.01 24.89 -2.33
C ALA A 314 9.80 24.71 -3.25
N VAL A 315 9.49 23.45 -3.64
CA VAL A 315 8.26 23.14 -4.41
C VAL A 315 7.02 23.33 -3.54
N LEU A 316 7.05 22.86 -2.28
CA LEU A 316 5.93 23.06 -1.35
C LEU A 316 5.64 24.55 -1.12
N ASP A 317 6.67 25.35 -0.89
CA ASP A 317 6.56 26.80 -0.72
C ASP A 317 5.91 27.47 -1.96
N ARG A 318 6.40 27.15 -3.16
CA ARG A 318 5.83 27.66 -4.42
C ARG A 318 4.35 27.28 -4.59
N LEU A 319 3.95 26.11 -4.11
CA LEU A 319 2.57 25.63 -4.18
C LEU A 319 1.71 26.14 -3.02
N GLY A 320 2.28 26.89 -2.08
CA GLY A 320 1.59 27.37 -0.88
C GLY A 320 1.16 26.22 0.06
N ILE A 321 1.87 25.08 0.02
CA ILE A 321 1.60 23.92 0.86
C ILE A 321 2.52 23.97 2.07
N PRO A 322 1.99 24.12 3.29
CA PRO A 322 2.84 24.15 4.49
C PRO A 322 3.50 22.78 4.68
N PRO A 323 4.82 22.74 4.88
CA PRO A 323 5.51 21.48 5.18
C PRO A 323 5.15 21.00 6.59
N ARG A 324 5.10 19.70 6.80
CA ARG A 324 4.81 19.09 8.12
C ARG A 324 5.98 19.24 9.10
N ARG A 325 7.18 19.41 8.58
CA ARG A 325 8.42 19.63 9.35
C ARG A 325 9.13 20.86 8.84
N SER A 326 9.88 21.54 9.72
CA SER A 326 10.82 22.54 9.25
C SER A 326 11.85 21.92 8.30
N LEU A 327 12.44 22.71 7.42
CA LEU A 327 13.50 22.21 6.54
C LEU A 327 14.68 21.62 7.35
N GLU A 328 15.02 22.26 8.47
CA GLU A 328 16.10 21.79 9.35
C GLU A 328 15.79 20.40 9.92
N ASP A 329 14.55 20.17 10.40
CA ASP A 329 14.15 18.89 10.96
C ASP A 329 13.99 17.81 9.88
N ASP A 330 13.53 18.18 8.69
CA ASP A 330 13.35 17.23 7.58
C ASP A 330 14.68 16.86 6.90
N LEU A 331 15.75 17.60 7.15
CA LEU A 331 17.12 17.27 6.73
C LEU A 331 17.84 16.29 7.69
N LYS A 332 17.30 16.06 8.89
CA LYS A 332 17.89 15.12 9.86
C LYS A 332 17.66 13.67 9.44
N LEU A 333 18.69 12.86 9.60
CA LEU A 333 18.55 11.40 9.54
C LEU A 333 18.08 10.91 10.92
N THR A 334 16.93 10.25 10.96
CA THR A 334 16.32 9.78 12.20
C THR A 334 16.27 8.24 12.29
N THR A 335 16.53 7.55 11.17
CA THR A 335 16.58 6.09 11.11
C THR A 335 18.00 5.60 11.18
N GLN A 336 18.24 4.58 12.02
CA GLN A 336 19.57 3.94 12.14
C GLN A 336 19.83 2.88 11.06
N ALA A 337 18.87 2.63 10.16
CA ALA A 337 19.00 1.65 9.07
C ALA A 337 20.20 1.92 8.14
N MET A 338 20.76 3.12 8.20
CA MET A 338 21.91 3.56 7.41
C MET A 338 23.25 3.27 8.09
N SER A 339 23.28 2.89 9.36
CA SER A 339 24.49 2.56 10.09
C SER A 339 24.83 1.08 9.94
N TYR A 340 26.11 0.76 9.87
CA TYR A 340 26.66 -0.61 9.71
C TYR A 340 26.27 -1.62 10.80
N GLY A 341 25.36 -1.31 11.69
CA GLY A 341 24.94 -2.13 12.82
C GLY A 341 23.50 -1.92 13.28
N GLY A 342 22.68 -1.21 12.53
CA GLY A 342 21.30 -0.94 12.94
C GLY A 342 20.28 -1.84 12.24
N SER A 343 19.65 -2.74 12.96
CA SER A 343 18.37 -3.32 12.54
C SER A 343 17.30 -2.22 12.61
N ALA A 344 16.83 -1.78 11.46
CA ALA A 344 15.61 -1.01 11.40
C ALA A 344 14.44 -2.02 11.43
N SER A 345 14.06 -2.45 12.59
CA SER A 345 12.72 -2.98 12.77
C SER A 345 11.75 -1.91 12.27
N ALA A 346 10.90 -2.23 11.31
CA ALA A 346 9.82 -1.36 10.92
C ALA A 346 8.94 -1.20 12.17
N ALA A 347 9.11 -0.08 12.89
CA ALA A 347 8.23 0.24 13.98
C ALA A 347 6.82 0.28 13.39
N VAL A 348 6.01 -0.70 13.76
CA VAL A 348 4.57 -0.63 13.54
C VAL A 348 4.16 0.72 14.12
N PRO A 349 3.47 1.60 13.39
CA PRO A 349 2.99 2.84 13.96
C PRO A 349 2.22 2.47 15.22
N ALA A 350 2.64 2.99 16.37
CA ALA A 350 1.86 2.83 17.59
C ALA A 350 0.43 3.27 17.24
N PRO A 351 -0.58 2.50 17.64
CA PRO A 351 -1.95 2.95 17.46
C PRO A 351 -2.04 4.36 18.03
N PRO A 352 -2.78 5.29 17.40
CA PRO A 352 -2.91 6.65 17.90
C PRO A 352 -3.25 6.55 19.38
N GLN A 353 -2.43 7.18 20.21
CA GLN A 353 -2.67 7.19 21.66
C GLN A 353 -4.09 7.69 21.84
N THR A 354 -4.94 6.84 22.39
CA THR A 354 -6.27 7.24 22.81
C THR A 354 -6.07 8.38 23.79
N LEU A 355 -6.54 9.56 23.44
CA LEU A 355 -6.62 10.68 24.38
C LEU A 355 -7.28 10.14 25.65
N PRO A 356 -6.77 10.50 26.85
CA PRO A 356 -7.39 10.09 28.08
C PRO A 356 -8.87 10.47 28.03
N ALA A 357 -9.72 9.49 28.38
CA ALA A 357 -11.16 9.70 28.42
C ALA A 357 -11.47 10.97 29.22
N PRO A 358 -12.40 11.83 28.78
CA PRO A 358 -12.81 12.97 29.58
C PRO A 358 -13.28 12.48 30.94
N PRO A 359 -13.03 13.22 32.03
CA PRO A 359 -13.45 12.83 33.36
C PRO A 359 -14.97 12.57 33.38
N PRO A 360 -15.43 11.53 34.11
CA PRO A 360 -16.84 11.21 34.16
C PRO A 360 -17.64 12.38 34.65
N ALA A 361 -18.74 12.67 33.94
CA ALA A 361 -19.69 13.72 34.37
C ALA A 361 -20.18 13.41 35.79
N PRO A 362 -20.38 14.42 36.64
CA PRO A 362 -20.88 14.20 37.99
C PRO A 362 -22.24 13.51 37.97
N ALA A 363 -22.37 12.48 38.79
CA ALA A 363 -23.58 11.68 38.89
C ALA A 363 -24.76 12.58 39.30
N PRO A 364 -25.94 12.41 38.67
CA PRO A 364 -27.14 13.13 39.11
C PRO A 364 -27.55 12.64 40.50
N SER A 365 -27.79 13.56 41.40
CA SER A 365 -28.24 13.32 42.75
C SER A 365 -29.55 12.53 42.78
N ALA A 366 -29.55 11.44 43.52
CA ALA A 366 -30.73 10.66 43.77
C ALA A 366 -31.74 11.43 44.65
N ASN A 367 -32.88 11.80 44.09
CA ASN A 367 -34.12 11.94 44.84
C ASN A 367 -35.31 11.87 43.88
N GLY A 368 -36.12 10.87 44.06
CA GLY A 368 -37.37 10.70 43.32
C GLY A 368 -37.78 9.23 43.15
N ARG A 369 -38.38 8.66 44.17
CA ARG A 369 -39.09 7.38 44.13
C ARG A 369 -40.20 7.41 43.10
N HIS A 370 -40.24 6.46 42.18
CA HIS A 370 -41.49 5.89 41.68
C HIS A 370 -41.34 4.38 41.50
N VAL A 371 -42.16 3.71 42.29
CA VAL A 371 -42.38 2.26 42.25
C VAL A 371 -43.32 1.95 41.11
N CYS A 372 -42.98 1.00 40.25
CA CYS A 372 -43.96 0.22 39.50
C CYS A 372 -43.51 -1.24 39.46
N SER A 373 -44.31 -2.03 40.16
CA SER A 373 -44.32 -3.47 40.19
C SER A 373 -44.99 -4.04 38.95
N CYS A 374 -44.37 -5.03 38.31
CA CYS A 374 -45.11 -6.08 37.62
C CYS A 374 -44.31 -7.41 37.58
N ASN A 375 -44.92 -8.41 38.19
CA ASN A 375 -44.59 -9.81 38.28
C ASN A 375 -44.21 -10.49 36.96
N GLY A 376 -43.20 -11.26 36.90
CA GLY A 376 -42.97 -12.68 37.05
C GLY A 376 -43.62 -13.63 36.05
N LYS A 377 -42.81 -14.41 35.37
CA LYS A 377 -42.85 -15.88 35.30
C LYS A 377 -41.78 -16.42 34.35
N ALA A 378 -41.02 -17.32 34.90
CA ALA A 378 -40.10 -18.21 34.17
C ALA A 378 -40.95 -19.25 33.37
N HIS A 379 -40.46 -19.63 32.20
CA HIS A 379 -40.75 -20.93 31.60
C HIS A 379 -39.54 -21.48 30.86
N GLU A 380 -39.32 -22.77 31.16
CA GLU A 380 -38.27 -23.64 30.65
C GLU A 380 -38.43 -23.97 29.15
N ALA A 381 -37.28 -24.26 28.59
CA ALA A 381 -36.90 -25.20 27.53
C ALA A 381 -37.99 -25.82 26.61
N SER A 382 -37.73 -25.74 25.33
CA SER A 382 -37.91 -26.90 24.43
C SER A 382 -37.05 -26.77 23.17
N ARG A 383 -36.39 -27.88 22.86
CA ARG A 383 -35.64 -28.24 21.66
C ARG A 383 -36.60 -28.36 20.48
N ALA A 384 -36.21 -28.00 19.28
CA ALA A 384 -36.17 -28.82 18.08
C ALA A 384 -36.38 -28.04 16.78
N ALA A 385 -35.59 -28.46 15.82
CA ALA A 385 -35.88 -28.62 14.40
C ALA A 385 -35.41 -27.53 13.42
N GLU A 386 -34.42 -27.92 12.62
CA GLU A 386 -34.09 -27.38 11.29
C GLU A 386 -35.32 -27.48 10.37
N PRO A 387 -35.43 -26.64 9.39
CA PRO A 387 -36.01 -27.06 8.12
C PRO A 387 -35.06 -26.87 6.93
N GLU A 388 -35.13 -27.85 6.05
CA GLU A 388 -34.48 -27.99 4.75
C GLU A 388 -34.99 -26.97 3.70
N PRO A 389 -34.34 -26.93 2.50
CA PRO A 389 -34.37 -25.80 1.59
C PRO A 389 -35.56 -25.81 0.63
N VAL A 390 -36.07 -24.65 0.32
CA VAL A 390 -37.09 -24.46 -0.72
C VAL A 390 -36.45 -23.79 -1.96
N SER A 391 -36.70 -24.47 -3.07
CA SER A 391 -36.31 -24.17 -4.44
C SER A 391 -36.97 -22.92 -5.03
N ARG A 392 -36.25 -22.36 -6.00
CA ARG A 392 -36.48 -21.26 -6.96
C ARG A 392 -37.91 -21.21 -7.57
N PRO A 393 -38.28 -20.04 -8.20
CA PRO A 393 -38.08 -19.97 -9.63
C PRO A 393 -37.46 -18.65 -10.18
N LEU A 394 -36.85 -18.80 -11.37
CA LEU A 394 -36.43 -17.75 -12.29
C LEU A 394 -37.61 -16.88 -12.75
N VAL A 395 -37.40 -15.57 -12.86
CA VAL A 395 -38.08 -14.72 -13.84
C VAL A 395 -37.05 -13.77 -14.48
N THR A 396 -36.95 -13.93 -15.78
CA THR A 396 -36.34 -13.00 -16.73
C THR A 396 -37.23 -11.78 -16.92
N GLU A 397 -36.67 -10.58 -16.96
CA GLU A 397 -37.01 -9.59 -17.99
C GLU A 397 -36.10 -8.36 -17.91
N SER A 398 -35.49 -8.06 -19.02
CA SER A 398 -34.75 -6.87 -19.35
C SER A 398 -35.64 -5.65 -19.50
N LYS A 399 -35.31 -4.52 -18.90
CA LYS A 399 -35.73 -3.20 -19.38
C LYS A 399 -34.59 -2.22 -19.35
N SER A 400 -34.20 -1.79 -20.54
CA SER A 400 -33.35 -0.66 -20.85
C SER A 400 -33.84 0.61 -20.15
N VAL A 401 -32.99 1.28 -19.38
CA VAL A 401 -33.27 2.63 -18.89
C VAL A 401 -32.37 3.61 -19.63
N ALA A 402 -33.05 4.49 -20.35
CA ALA A 402 -32.47 5.56 -21.15
C ALA A 402 -31.58 6.51 -20.33
N ALA A 403 -30.50 6.92 -20.95
CA ALA A 403 -29.62 7.98 -20.47
C ALA A 403 -30.41 9.28 -20.24
N ARG A 404 -30.45 9.76 -18.99
CA ARG A 404 -30.91 11.11 -18.66
C ARG A 404 -29.74 12.07 -18.81
N ALA A 405 -29.89 13.04 -19.68
CA ALA A 405 -29.03 14.19 -19.81
C ALA A 405 -29.03 14.99 -18.49
N TYR A 406 -27.84 15.38 -18.04
CA TYR A 406 -27.66 16.26 -16.90
C TYR A 406 -27.76 17.72 -17.36
N PRO A 407 -28.47 18.58 -16.61
CA PRO A 407 -28.52 20.00 -16.92
C PRO A 407 -27.19 20.69 -16.59
N SER A 408 -26.80 21.64 -17.44
CA SER A 408 -25.70 22.56 -17.24
C SER A 408 -25.98 23.48 -16.04
N PHE A 409 -25.06 23.53 -15.07
CA PHE A 409 -25.14 24.42 -13.94
C PHE A 409 -24.35 25.70 -14.20
N ASP A 410 -25.06 26.84 -14.11
CA ASP A 410 -24.48 28.16 -14.08
C ASP A 410 -23.71 28.40 -12.77
N SER A 411 -22.54 29.02 -12.91
CA SER A 411 -21.60 29.32 -11.85
C SER A 411 -22.03 30.57 -11.03
N ASN A 412 -23.00 30.45 -10.13
CA ASN A 412 -23.22 31.46 -9.08
C ASN A 412 -24.03 30.87 -7.91
N GLY A 413 -23.40 30.01 -7.12
CA GLY A 413 -23.93 29.56 -5.84
C GLY A 413 -22.80 29.55 -4.82
N GLY A 414 -22.76 30.56 -3.95
CA GLY A 414 -21.72 30.71 -2.97
C GLY A 414 -21.68 29.54 -1.99
N THR A 415 -20.59 28.80 -2.02
CA THR A 415 -20.25 27.73 -1.06
C THR A 415 -19.12 28.17 -0.12
N GLU A 416 -19.04 29.45 0.19
CA GLU A 416 -18.07 29.98 1.15
C GLU A 416 -18.72 30.18 2.52
N SER A 417 -18.02 29.73 3.57
CA SER A 417 -18.38 30.06 4.95
C SER A 417 -18.04 31.52 5.22
N SER A 418 -18.64 32.11 6.26
CA SER A 418 -18.45 33.52 6.68
C SER A 418 -16.97 33.94 6.92
N ASN A 419 -16.02 33.01 6.84
CA ASN A 419 -14.58 33.21 7.05
C ASN A 419 -13.75 33.06 5.77
N GLY A 420 -14.36 33.05 4.58
CA GLY A 420 -13.63 32.90 3.31
C GLY A 420 -13.04 31.50 3.08
N ARG A 421 -13.44 30.50 3.87
CA ARG A 421 -13.01 29.12 3.72
C ARG A 421 -14.12 28.29 3.06
N PRO A 422 -13.78 27.30 2.23
CA PRO A 422 -14.77 26.44 1.59
C PRO A 422 -15.57 25.64 2.65
N ASP A 423 -16.89 25.65 2.50
CA ASP A 423 -17.79 24.82 3.33
C ASP A 423 -17.92 23.43 2.71
N PHE A 424 -17.00 22.55 3.05
CA PHE A 424 -16.98 21.18 2.54
C PHE A 424 -18.22 20.35 2.92
N ALA A 425 -18.93 20.69 3.99
CA ALA A 425 -20.15 19.98 4.38
C ALA A 425 -21.28 20.15 3.34
N ARG A 426 -21.26 21.28 2.61
CA ARG A 426 -22.26 21.60 1.58
C ARG A 426 -21.80 21.29 0.16
N MET A 427 -20.53 20.90 -0.04
CA MET A 427 -20.00 20.55 -1.33
C MET A 427 -20.33 19.10 -1.71
N SER A 428 -20.71 18.90 -2.96
CA SER A 428 -20.78 17.55 -3.51
C SER A 428 -19.38 16.90 -3.63
N PRO A 429 -19.27 15.57 -3.71
CA PRO A 429 -17.99 14.90 -3.96
C PRO A 429 -17.24 15.42 -5.19
N THR A 430 -17.98 15.79 -6.23
CA THR A 430 -17.43 16.34 -7.47
C THR A 430 -16.87 17.75 -7.28
N ASP A 431 -17.56 18.59 -6.50
CA ASP A 431 -17.10 19.94 -6.21
C ASP A 431 -15.87 19.94 -5.33
N ARG A 432 -15.81 19.04 -4.34
CA ARG A 432 -14.63 18.82 -3.49
C ARG A 432 -13.43 18.40 -4.35
N LEU A 433 -13.63 17.47 -5.28
CA LEU A 433 -12.58 17.03 -6.19
C LEU A 433 -12.09 18.18 -7.06
N ALA A 434 -12.99 18.98 -7.62
CA ALA A 434 -12.67 20.17 -8.42
C ALA A 434 -11.93 21.24 -7.61
N TYR A 435 -12.30 21.44 -6.34
CA TYR A 435 -11.59 22.31 -5.40
C TYR A 435 -10.15 21.83 -5.18
N HIS A 436 -9.95 20.55 -4.89
CA HIS A 436 -8.62 20.01 -4.66
C HIS A 436 -7.75 20.03 -5.93
N ARG A 437 -8.34 19.78 -7.10
CA ARG A 437 -7.63 19.92 -8.38
C ARG A 437 -7.13 21.35 -8.60
N ARG A 438 -7.97 22.36 -8.35
CA ARG A 438 -7.57 23.78 -8.45
C ARG A 438 -6.47 24.12 -7.46
N ARG A 439 -6.62 23.69 -6.19
CA ARG A 439 -5.62 23.92 -5.14
C ARG A 439 -4.25 23.30 -5.47
N LEU A 440 -4.22 22.20 -6.20
CA LEU A 440 -2.99 21.51 -6.61
C LEU A 440 -2.44 21.99 -7.96
N GLY A 441 -3.04 23.02 -8.57
CA GLY A 441 -2.62 23.54 -9.88
C GLY A 441 -2.83 22.55 -11.04
N LEU A 442 -3.67 21.56 -10.86
CA LEU A 442 -3.93 20.48 -11.82
C LEU A 442 -5.05 20.86 -12.81
N GLY A 443 -5.09 22.05 -13.39
CA GLY A 443 -6.02 22.55 -14.42
C GLY A 443 -7.34 21.77 -14.63
N ARG A 444 -8.28 22.31 -15.38
CA ARG A 444 -9.61 21.71 -15.65
C ARG A 444 -9.56 20.27 -16.16
#